data_ef9092ddf1e9fe429cc9bf4dd1bd0da5
#
_entry.id   ef9092ddf1e9fe429cc9bf4dd1bd0da5
#
_cell.length_a   1.000
_cell.length_b   1.000
_cell.length_c   1.000
_cell.angle_alpha   90.00
_cell.angle_beta   90.00
_cell.angle_gamma   90.00
#
_symmetry.space_group_name_H-M   'P 1'
#
loop_
_entity.id
_entity.type
_entity.pdbx_description
1 polymer ?
#
loop_
_entity_poly.entity_id
_entity_poly.type
_entity_poly.pdbx_seq_one_letter_code
_entity_poly.pdbx_strand_id
1 'polypeptide(L)'
;MNSEAIFYIIIGIIIIDFIFDKILDTLNARHFDDPVPKELDDVYNSEEYEKSQRYKKERYKFGLVISTFSVLLTLAFIIFGGFAFVDEIARNITDNAILTALIFFGIIMFGSDILMLPFSWYSTFVIEEKYGFNKTTKKTFFLDKIKGWLMTAIVGGGILALIVWFYQVAGDNFWWYAWILVAIFAVFMNMFYAKLIVPLFNKQTPLPEGSLRTKIEEYAQSVGFTLDKIFVIDGSKRSTKANAYFSGFGSEKRITLYDTLVNDLEDEEIVAVLAHEVGHYKKNHIIVNMAASILTTGFTLWLLSLFVGSPQLSAALGVETASFHIGLVAFGILYSPISELTGFIMNYLSRKFEYQADDFARNTYNGNFLVSSLKKLSKNSLSNLTPHKLYVKVHYSHPTLLQRYRNLRGIV
;
A
#
# COMPACT_ATOMS: atom_id res chain seq x y z
N MET A 1 -26.87 7.76 -20.88
CA MET A 1 -25.66 7.72 -21.73
C MET A 1 -25.65 6.35 -22.39
N ASN A 2 -25.34 6.25 -23.71
CA ASN A 2 -25.28 4.95 -24.36
C ASN A 2 -23.98 4.19 -24.00
N SER A 3 -23.95 2.86 -24.23
CA SER A 3 -22.81 2.01 -23.88
C SER A 3 -21.53 2.37 -24.63
N GLU A 4 -21.65 2.84 -25.87
CA GLU A 4 -20.52 3.28 -26.69
C GLU A 4 -19.82 4.51 -26.08
N ALA A 5 -20.59 5.51 -25.63
CA ALA A 5 -20.02 6.67 -24.95
C ALA A 5 -19.31 6.27 -23.63
N ILE A 6 -19.88 5.31 -22.87
CA ILE A 6 -19.25 4.79 -21.64
C ILE A 6 -17.94 4.08 -21.99
N PHE A 7 -17.91 3.26 -23.05
CA PHE A 7 -16.69 2.60 -23.52
C PHE A 7 -15.56 3.61 -23.81
N TYR A 8 -15.85 4.68 -24.59
CA TYR A 8 -14.82 5.69 -24.86
C TYR A 8 -14.41 6.48 -23.62
N ILE A 9 -15.30 6.71 -22.67
CA ILE A 9 -14.95 7.34 -21.38
C ILE A 9 -14.01 6.43 -20.58
N ILE A 10 -14.28 5.12 -20.51
CA ILE A 10 -13.42 4.14 -19.86
C ILE A 10 -12.01 4.16 -20.48
N ILE A 11 -11.92 4.09 -21.81
CA ILE A 11 -10.64 4.17 -22.52
C ILE A 11 -9.94 5.50 -22.24
N GLY A 12 -10.68 6.61 -22.29
CA GLY A 12 -10.16 7.95 -22.03
C GLY A 12 -9.59 8.08 -20.61
N ILE A 13 -10.29 7.60 -19.60
CA ILE A 13 -9.83 7.61 -18.21
C ILE A 13 -8.50 6.84 -18.10
N ILE A 14 -8.42 5.61 -18.59
CA ILE A 14 -7.21 4.78 -18.52
C ILE A 14 -6.00 5.47 -19.16
N ILE A 15 -6.22 6.11 -20.32
CA ILE A 15 -5.15 6.82 -21.03
C ILE A 15 -4.72 8.08 -20.26
N ILE A 16 -5.68 8.85 -19.77
CA ILE A 16 -5.41 10.11 -19.04
C ILE A 16 -4.66 9.81 -17.74
N ASP A 17 -5.12 8.82 -16.96
CA ASP A 17 -4.48 8.40 -15.72
C ASP A 17 -3.02 7.95 -16.00
N PHE A 18 -2.81 7.12 -17.03
CA PHE A 18 -1.48 6.71 -17.43
C PHE A 18 -0.57 7.89 -17.81
N ILE A 19 -1.07 8.83 -18.64
CA ILE A 19 -0.29 10.00 -19.06
C ILE A 19 0.04 10.89 -17.86
N PHE A 20 -0.92 11.11 -16.97
CA PHE A 20 -0.74 11.91 -15.77
C PHE A 20 0.37 11.35 -14.87
N ASP A 21 0.33 10.06 -14.60
CA ASP A 21 1.37 9.38 -13.82
C ASP A 21 2.75 9.46 -14.50
N LYS A 22 2.81 9.26 -15.82
CA LYS A 22 4.09 9.35 -16.55
C LYS A 22 4.66 10.75 -16.58
N ILE A 23 3.83 11.78 -16.60
CA ILE A 23 4.29 13.17 -16.45
C ILE A 23 4.94 13.36 -15.07
N LEU A 24 4.29 12.92 -14.00
CA LEU A 24 4.81 13.05 -12.64
C LEU A 24 6.09 12.22 -12.43
N ASP A 25 6.12 10.97 -12.91
CA ASP A 25 7.31 10.11 -12.89
C ASP A 25 8.50 10.77 -13.61
N THR A 26 8.26 11.35 -14.79
CA THR A 26 9.28 12.02 -15.59
C THR A 26 9.79 13.30 -14.92
N LEU A 27 8.89 14.10 -14.36
CA LEU A 27 9.27 15.28 -13.57
C LEU A 27 10.17 14.88 -12.39
N ASN A 28 9.80 13.81 -11.68
CA ASN A 28 10.60 13.31 -10.56
C ASN A 28 11.96 12.77 -11.02
N ALA A 29 12.00 12.04 -12.14
CA ALA A 29 13.23 11.47 -12.67
C ALA A 29 14.26 12.51 -13.10
N ARG A 30 13.84 13.70 -13.54
CA ARG A 30 14.72 14.81 -13.89
C ARG A 30 15.52 15.37 -12.70
N HIS A 31 15.07 15.10 -11.48
CA HIS A 31 15.70 15.53 -10.23
C HIS A 31 16.60 14.47 -9.58
N PHE A 32 16.78 13.30 -10.21
CA PHE A 32 17.61 12.24 -9.62
C PHE A 32 19.09 12.63 -9.50
N ASP A 33 19.58 13.50 -10.38
CA ASP A 33 20.97 13.96 -10.39
C ASP A 33 21.18 15.32 -9.71
N ASP A 34 20.13 15.88 -9.11
CA ASP A 34 20.24 17.13 -8.36
C ASP A 34 21.19 16.97 -7.17
N PRO A 35 21.99 18.00 -6.84
CA PRO A 35 22.88 17.95 -5.69
C PRO A 35 22.12 17.74 -4.40
N VAL A 36 22.70 16.97 -3.48
CA VAL A 36 22.13 16.74 -2.15
C VAL A 36 21.99 18.07 -1.42
N PRO A 37 20.83 18.36 -0.79
CA PRO A 37 20.67 19.52 0.09
C PRO A 37 21.74 19.54 1.19
N LYS A 38 22.27 20.71 1.53
CA LYS A 38 23.35 20.87 2.53
C LYS A 38 23.00 20.25 3.90
N GLU A 39 21.72 20.28 4.27
CA GLU A 39 21.23 19.70 5.52
C GLU A 39 21.31 18.18 5.56
N LEU A 40 21.51 17.54 4.40
CA LEU A 40 21.55 16.10 4.20
C LEU A 40 22.86 15.62 3.57
N ASP A 41 23.89 16.46 3.52
CA ASP A 41 25.19 16.16 2.89
C ASP A 41 25.96 15.03 3.61
N ASP A 42 25.62 14.77 4.86
CA ASP A 42 26.14 13.68 5.69
C ASP A 42 25.41 12.33 5.51
N VAL A 43 24.32 12.28 4.72
CA VAL A 43 23.57 11.02 4.51
C VAL A 43 24.32 10.04 3.62
N TYR A 44 24.91 10.53 2.54
CA TYR A 44 25.66 9.74 1.57
C TYR A 44 27.06 10.30 1.34
N ASN A 45 28.05 9.43 1.23
CA ASN A 45 29.28 9.81 0.53
C ASN A 45 29.03 9.82 -1.00
N SER A 46 30.01 10.30 -1.79
CA SER A 46 29.86 10.46 -3.24
C SER A 46 29.53 9.14 -3.95
N GLU A 47 30.18 8.05 -3.58
CA GLU A 47 29.97 6.72 -4.18
C GLU A 47 28.56 6.16 -3.86
N GLU A 48 28.14 6.29 -2.61
CA GLU A 48 26.81 5.89 -2.15
C GLU A 48 25.70 6.70 -2.82
N TYR A 49 25.93 8.00 -3.01
CA TYR A 49 24.98 8.86 -3.71
C TYR A 49 24.85 8.45 -5.18
N GLU A 50 25.93 8.21 -5.88
CA GLU A 50 25.89 7.69 -7.25
C GLU A 50 25.19 6.32 -7.33
N LYS A 51 25.45 5.43 -6.36
CA LYS A 51 24.73 4.14 -6.26
C LYS A 51 23.23 4.36 -6.10
N SER A 52 22.82 5.29 -5.23
CA SER A 52 21.43 5.68 -5.03
C SER A 52 20.77 6.21 -6.31
N GLN A 53 21.47 7.08 -7.04
CA GLN A 53 21.00 7.63 -8.32
C GLN A 53 20.85 6.53 -9.38
N ARG A 54 21.85 5.64 -9.52
CA ARG A 54 21.75 4.48 -10.44
C ARG A 54 20.57 3.58 -10.12
N TYR A 55 20.34 3.28 -8.83
CA TYR A 55 19.21 2.48 -8.38
C TYR A 55 17.87 3.13 -8.77
N LYS A 56 17.69 4.43 -8.51
CA LYS A 56 16.45 5.16 -8.85
C LYS A 56 16.21 5.19 -10.36
N LYS A 57 17.23 5.46 -11.15
CA LYS A 57 17.14 5.46 -12.63
C LYS A 57 16.76 4.08 -13.17
N GLU A 58 17.33 3.02 -12.63
CA GLU A 58 17.02 1.65 -13.03
C GLU A 58 15.57 1.29 -12.64
N ARG A 59 15.15 1.62 -11.43
CA ARG A 59 13.76 1.46 -10.97
C ARG A 59 12.77 2.25 -11.82
N TYR A 60 13.09 3.49 -12.15
CA TYR A 60 12.26 4.32 -13.02
C TYR A 60 12.11 3.72 -14.42
N LYS A 61 13.23 3.34 -15.08
CA LYS A 61 13.19 2.72 -16.41
C LYS A 61 12.39 1.43 -16.42
N PHE A 62 12.59 0.60 -15.41
CA PHE A 62 11.85 -0.65 -15.27
C PHE A 62 10.36 -0.41 -14.97
N GLY A 63 10.06 0.59 -14.13
CA GLY A 63 8.70 1.04 -13.87
C GLY A 63 7.97 1.51 -15.13
N LEU A 64 8.65 2.22 -16.03
CA LEU A 64 8.10 2.60 -17.34
C LEU A 64 7.73 1.37 -18.19
N VAL A 65 8.60 0.35 -18.22
CA VAL A 65 8.32 -0.90 -18.97
C VAL A 65 7.09 -1.58 -18.40
N ILE A 66 7.02 -1.74 -17.07
CA ILE A 66 5.87 -2.39 -16.41
C ILE A 66 4.58 -1.63 -16.68
N SER A 67 4.56 -0.32 -16.44
CA SER A 67 3.34 0.49 -16.59
C SER A 67 2.86 0.58 -18.04
N THR A 68 3.80 0.66 -18.99
CA THR A 68 3.45 0.63 -20.44
C THR A 68 2.88 -0.73 -20.84
N PHE A 69 3.51 -1.82 -20.41
CA PHE A 69 2.98 -3.17 -20.63
C PHE A 69 1.58 -3.34 -20.02
N SER A 70 1.40 -2.91 -18.77
CA SER A 70 0.13 -3.02 -18.06
C SER A 70 -1.00 -2.24 -18.74
N VAL A 71 -0.76 -0.99 -19.15
CA VAL A 71 -1.79 -0.19 -19.82
C VAL A 71 -2.13 -0.75 -21.20
N LEU A 72 -1.14 -1.19 -21.97
CA LEU A 72 -1.39 -1.81 -23.28
C LEU A 72 -2.17 -3.12 -23.13
N LEU A 73 -1.83 -3.94 -22.14
CA LEU A 73 -2.54 -5.18 -21.84
C LEU A 73 -4.00 -4.88 -21.46
N THR A 74 -4.24 -3.89 -20.58
CA THR A 74 -5.58 -3.51 -20.13
C THR A 74 -6.40 -2.98 -21.30
N LEU A 75 -5.85 -2.07 -22.13
CA LEU A 75 -6.52 -1.55 -23.31
C LEU A 75 -6.84 -2.66 -24.32
N ALA A 76 -5.88 -3.54 -24.60
CA ALA A 76 -6.09 -4.69 -25.48
C ALA A 76 -7.18 -5.61 -24.92
N PHE A 77 -7.17 -5.89 -23.63
CA PHE A 77 -8.17 -6.75 -22.98
C PHE A 77 -9.59 -6.15 -23.11
N ILE A 78 -9.73 -4.83 -22.94
CA ILE A 78 -11.03 -4.13 -23.13
C ILE A 78 -11.43 -4.12 -24.60
N ILE A 79 -10.54 -3.70 -25.50
CA ILE A 79 -10.85 -3.49 -26.93
C ILE A 79 -11.21 -4.82 -27.62
N PHE A 80 -10.54 -5.91 -27.26
CA PHE A 80 -10.78 -7.22 -27.84
C PHE A 80 -11.82 -8.07 -27.08
N GLY A 81 -12.60 -7.45 -26.18
CA GLY A 81 -13.70 -8.14 -25.49
C GLY A 81 -13.24 -9.15 -24.43
N GLY A 82 -12.08 -8.95 -23.82
CA GLY A 82 -11.53 -9.87 -22.81
C GLY A 82 -12.45 -10.10 -21.62
N PHE A 83 -13.17 -9.05 -21.17
CA PHE A 83 -14.15 -9.20 -20.09
C PHE A 83 -15.34 -10.07 -20.50
N ALA A 84 -15.85 -9.89 -21.72
CA ALA A 84 -16.93 -10.74 -22.27
C ALA A 84 -16.47 -12.20 -22.41
N PHE A 85 -15.25 -12.43 -22.91
CA PHE A 85 -14.68 -13.76 -23.02
C PHE A 85 -14.56 -14.47 -21.66
N VAL A 86 -14.08 -13.79 -20.62
CA VAL A 86 -13.98 -14.37 -19.27
C VAL A 86 -15.36 -14.57 -18.63
N ASP A 87 -16.32 -13.66 -18.87
CA ASP A 87 -17.71 -13.82 -18.42
C ASP A 87 -18.38 -15.07 -19.06
N GLU A 88 -18.17 -15.28 -20.35
CA GLU A 88 -18.65 -16.45 -21.05
C GLU A 88 -18.06 -17.75 -20.46
N ILE A 89 -16.75 -17.80 -20.19
CA ILE A 89 -16.14 -18.95 -19.54
C ILE A 89 -16.79 -19.21 -18.17
N ALA A 90 -16.96 -18.17 -17.35
CA ALA A 90 -17.54 -18.30 -16.02
C ALA A 90 -18.99 -18.82 -16.08
N ARG A 91 -19.80 -18.31 -17.00
CA ARG A 91 -21.21 -18.73 -17.19
C ARG A 91 -21.33 -20.14 -17.76
N ASN A 92 -20.41 -20.57 -18.62
CA ASN A 92 -20.39 -21.95 -19.12
C ASN A 92 -20.06 -23.00 -18.02
N ILE A 93 -19.46 -22.54 -16.90
CA ILE A 93 -19.15 -23.42 -15.76
C ILE A 93 -20.33 -23.49 -14.77
N THR A 94 -21.07 -22.38 -14.59
CA THR A 94 -22.12 -22.29 -13.57
C THR A 94 -23.14 -21.20 -13.85
N ASP A 95 -24.40 -21.47 -13.51
CA ASP A 95 -25.50 -20.50 -13.52
C ASP A 95 -25.63 -19.73 -12.19
N ASN A 96 -24.87 -20.12 -11.17
CA ASN A 96 -24.91 -19.46 -9.87
C ASN A 96 -24.13 -18.15 -9.90
N ALA A 97 -24.81 -17.02 -9.71
CA ALA A 97 -24.22 -15.68 -9.85
C ALA A 97 -23.04 -15.43 -8.89
N ILE A 98 -23.04 -16.04 -7.70
CA ILE A 98 -21.91 -15.92 -6.77
C ILE A 98 -20.69 -16.64 -7.33
N LEU A 99 -20.86 -17.88 -7.76
CA LEU A 99 -19.78 -18.68 -8.34
C LEU A 99 -19.29 -18.07 -9.65
N THR A 100 -20.19 -17.55 -10.51
CA THR A 100 -19.81 -16.82 -11.73
C THR A 100 -18.90 -15.64 -11.41
N ALA A 101 -19.26 -14.82 -10.43
CA ALA A 101 -18.42 -13.67 -10.01
C ALA A 101 -17.06 -14.14 -9.44
N LEU A 102 -17.02 -15.20 -8.62
CA LEU A 102 -15.78 -15.75 -8.08
C LEU A 102 -14.87 -16.31 -9.15
N ILE A 103 -15.42 -17.07 -10.12
CA ILE A 103 -14.66 -17.63 -11.24
C ILE A 103 -14.14 -16.49 -12.12
N PHE A 104 -15.00 -15.53 -12.47
CA PHE A 104 -14.62 -14.36 -13.26
C PHE A 104 -13.44 -13.59 -12.66
N PHE A 105 -13.56 -13.16 -11.40
CA PHE A 105 -12.46 -12.45 -10.74
C PHE A 105 -11.26 -13.36 -10.48
N GLY A 106 -11.49 -14.66 -10.22
CA GLY A 106 -10.41 -15.63 -10.09
C GLY A 106 -9.56 -15.69 -11.35
N ILE A 107 -10.16 -15.83 -12.53
CA ILE A 107 -9.45 -15.88 -13.82
C ILE A 107 -8.69 -14.57 -14.06
N ILE A 108 -9.33 -13.42 -13.84
CA ILE A 108 -8.70 -12.10 -14.07
C ILE A 108 -7.52 -11.89 -13.12
N MET A 109 -7.70 -12.14 -11.82
CA MET A 109 -6.66 -11.88 -10.81
C MET A 109 -5.48 -12.83 -10.96
N PHE A 110 -5.72 -14.13 -11.07
CA PHE A 110 -4.63 -15.10 -11.26
C PHE A 110 -3.98 -14.95 -12.63
N GLY A 111 -4.74 -14.72 -13.69
CA GLY A 111 -4.21 -14.46 -15.03
C GLY A 111 -3.32 -13.23 -15.05
N SER A 112 -3.76 -12.12 -14.46
CA SER A 112 -2.97 -10.90 -14.32
C SER A 112 -1.69 -11.14 -13.51
N ASP A 113 -1.76 -11.81 -12.35
CA ASP A 113 -0.57 -12.07 -11.51
C ASP A 113 0.44 -12.99 -12.22
N ILE A 114 -0.02 -13.97 -13.00
CA ILE A 114 0.84 -14.84 -13.82
C ILE A 114 1.54 -14.01 -14.92
N LEU A 115 0.81 -13.13 -15.61
CA LEU A 115 1.40 -12.26 -16.63
C LEU A 115 2.41 -11.28 -16.05
N MET A 116 2.21 -10.83 -14.81
CA MET A 116 3.11 -9.92 -14.09
C MET A 116 4.25 -10.64 -13.36
N LEU A 117 4.22 -11.98 -13.26
CA LEU A 117 5.23 -12.77 -12.56
C LEU A 117 6.65 -12.56 -13.06
N PRO A 118 6.94 -12.50 -14.39
CA PRO A 118 8.28 -12.23 -14.89
C PRO A 118 8.84 -10.85 -14.44
N PHE A 119 7.98 -9.84 -14.37
CA PHE A 119 8.39 -8.51 -13.88
C PHE A 119 8.68 -8.53 -12.38
N SER A 120 7.86 -9.21 -11.59
CA SER A 120 8.11 -9.39 -10.15
C SER A 120 9.40 -10.15 -9.89
N TRP A 121 9.66 -11.20 -10.67
CA TRP A 121 10.90 -11.96 -10.62
C TRP A 121 12.11 -11.09 -10.96
N TYR A 122 12.08 -10.37 -12.07
CA TYR A 122 13.16 -9.49 -12.50
C TYR A 122 13.45 -8.39 -11.47
N SER A 123 12.38 -7.76 -10.94
CA SER A 123 12.51 -6.77 -9.86
C SER A 123 13.27 -7.33 -8.67
N THR A 124 12.87 -8.52 -8.19
CA THR A 124 13.43 -9.14 -6.98
C THR A 124 14.84 -9.67 -7.19
N PHE A 125 15.03 -10.52 -8.20
CA PHE A 125 16.27 -11.30 -8.38
C PHE A 125 17.30 -10.64 -9.30
N VAL A 126 16.95 -9.54 -9.96
CA VAL A 126 17.91 -8.77 -10.77
C VAL A 126 18.13 -7.40 -10.15
N ILE A 127 17.08 -6.58 -10.01
CA ILE A 127 17.26 -5.21 -9.54
C ILE A 127 17.58 -5.18 -8.05
N GLU A 128 16.71 -5.69 -7.18
CA GLU A 128 16.94 -5.64 -5.72
C GLU A 128 18.19 -6.45 -5.30
N GLU A 129 18.49 -7.55 -5.99
CA GLU A 129 19.73 -8.33 -5.80
C GLU A 129 20.98 -7.51 -6.12
N LYS A 130 21.00 -6.85 -7.28
CA LYS A 130 22.12 -6.01 -7.75
C LYS A 130 22.49 -4.91 -6.74
N TYR A 131 21.50 -4.34 -6.06
CA TYR A 131 21.71 -3.29 -5.07
C TYR A 131 21.88 -3.80 -3.64
N GLY A 132 21.81 -5.12 -3.43
CA GLY A 132 22.03 -5.77 -2.15
C GLY A 132 20.81 -5.82 -1.23
N PHE A 133 19.63 -5.51 -1.75
CA PHE A 133 18.39 -5.50 -0.97
C PHE A 133 17.70 -6.85 -0.87
N ASN A 134 17.84 -7.72 -1.91
CA ASN A 134 17.18 -9.01 -1.90
C ASN A 134 17.87 -10.00 -0.96
N LYS A 135 17.08 -10.64 -0.12
CA LYS A 135 17.43 -11.82 0.69
C LYS A 135 16.47 -12.97 0.45
N THR A 136 15.46 -12.75 -0.40
CA THR A 136 14.45 -13.76 -0.74
C THR A 136 15.07 -14.88 -1.55
N THR A 137 14.89 -16.12 -1.09
CA THR A 137 15.24 -17.29 -1.93
C THR A 137 14.15 -17.55 -2.97
N LYS A 138 14.49 -18.22 -4.08
CA LYS A 138 13.51 -18.63 -5.11
C LYS A 138 12.35 -19.42 -4.50
N LYS A 139 12.65 -20.32 -3.55
CA LYS A 139 11.64 -21.11 -2.83
C LYS A 139 10.71 -20.19 -2.01
N THR A 140 11.25 -19.25 -1.27
CA THR A 140 10.45 -18.28 -0.49
C THR A 140 9.56 -17.46 -1.42
N PHE A 141 10.08 -16.98 -2.54
CA PHE A 141 9.32 -16.21 -3.51
C PHE A 141 8.06 -16.95 -4.01
N PHE A 142 8.20 -18.20 -4.47
CA PHE A 142 7.06 -18.97 -4.93
C PHE A 142 6.11 -19.40 -3.81
N LEU A 143 6.63 -19.74 -2.64
CA LEU A 143 5.79 -20.07 -1.49
C LEU A 143 4.96 -18.85 -1.04
N ASP A 144 5.54 -17.66 -1.06
CA ASP A 144 4.82 -16.43 -0.71
C ASP A 144 3.73 -16.12 -1.76
N LYS A 145 3.98 -16.36 -3.05
CA LYS A 145 2.96 -16.26 -4.11
C LYS A 145 1.80 -17.20 -3.86
N ILE A 146 2.07 -18.49 -3.60
CA ILE A 146 1.04 -19.50 -3.33
C ILE A 146 0.22 -19.12 -2.09
N LYS A 147 0.88 -18.72 -0.99
CA LYS A 147 0.19 -18.24 0.22
C LYS A 147 -0.67 -17.00 -0.06
N GLY A 148 -0.16 -16.05 -0.84
CA GLY A 148 -0.90 -14.87 -1.26
C GLY A 148 -2.15 -15.25 -2.06
N TRP A 149 -2.05 -16.17 -3.02
CA TRP A 149 -3.19 -16.66 -3.79
C TRP A 149 -4.24 -17.34 -2.92
N LEU A 150 -3.80 -18.23 -2.00
CA LEU A 150 -4.72 -18.88 -1.06
C LEU A 150 -5.43 -17.86 -0.16
N MET A 151 -4.71 -16.87 0.37
CA MET A 151 -5.29 -15.81 1.18
C MET A 151 -6.30 -14.98 0.37
N THR A 152 -5.98 -14.62 -0.86
CA THR A 152 -6.89 -13.88 -1.74
C THR A 152 -8.13 -14.71 -2.07
N ALA A 153 -7.98 -15.99 -2.37
CA ALA A 153 -9.11 -16.88 -2.67
C ALA A 153 -10.03 -17.07 -1.44
N ILE A 154 -9.46 -17.28 -0.25
CA ILE A 154 -10.25 -17.55 0.96
C ILE A 154 -10.86 -16.25 1.50
N VAL A 155 -10.05 -15.24 1.77
CA VAL A 155 -10.50 -14.02 2.43
C VAL A 155 -11.19 -13.10 1.43
N GLY A 156 -10.54 -12.78 0.31
CA GLY A 156 -11.09 -11.91 -0.73
C GLY A 156 -12.31 -12.55 -1.41
N GLY A 157 -12.22 -13.82 -1.78
CA GLY A 157 -13.32 -14.59 -2.35
C GLY A 157 -14.50 -14.70 -1.39
N GLY A 158 -14.25 -14.94 -0.10
CA GLY A 158 -15.30 -15.00 0.93
C GLY A 158 -16.05 -13.67 1.09
N ILE A 159 -15.32 -12.55 1.13
CA ILE A 159 -15.92 -11.20 1.20
C ILE A 159 -16.72 -10.92 -0.08
N LEU A 160 -16.15 -11.19 -1.25
CA LEU A 160 -16.82 -11.00 -2.53
C LEU A 160 -18.12 -11.83 -2.62
N ALA A 161 -18.08 -13.09 -2.20
CA ALA A 161 -19.25 -13.97 -2.17
C ALA A 161 -20.37 -13.39 -1.32
N LEU A 162 -20.05 -12.87 -0.12
CA LEU A 162 -21.01 -12.22 0.78
C LEU A 162 -21.59 -10.94 0.17
N ILE A 163 -20.77 -10.12 -0.49
CA ILE A 163 -21.24 -8.90 -1.15
C ILE A 163 -22.19 -9.23 -2.31
N VAL A 164 -21.86 -10.21 -3.15
CA VAL A 164 -22.72 -10.66 -4.25
C VAL A 164 -24.03 -11.25 -3.68
N TRP A 165 -23.95 -12.01 -2.60
CA TRP A 165 -25.13 -12.53 -1.92
C TRP A 165 -26.02 -11.40 -1.38
N PHE A 166 -25.46 -10.38 -0.74
CA PHE A 166 -26.22 -9.20 -0.31
C PHE A 166 -26.89 -8.50 -1.49
N TYR A 167 -26.19 -8.36 -2.62
CA TYR A 167 -26.76 -7.78 -3.83
C TYR A 167 -27.98 -8.58 -4.34
N GLN A 168 -27.93 -9.92 -4.31
CA GLN A 168 -29.05 -10.76 -4.71
C GLN A 168 -30.26 -10.64 -3.79
N VAL A 169 -30.02 -10.53 -2.45
CA VAL A 169 -31.09 -10.55 -1.46
C VAL A 169 -31.67 -9.15 -1.23
N ALA A 170 -30.85 -8.11 -1.23
CA ALA A 170 -31.23 -6.76 -0.84
C ALA A 170 -31.34 -5.78 -2.03
N GLY A 171 -31.00 -6.20 -3.26
CA GLY A 171 -31.04 -5.33 -4.44
C GLY A 171 -30.19 -4.05 -4.23
N ASP A 172 -30.74 -2.89 -4.57
CA ASP A 172 -30.04 -1.61 -4.45
C ASP A 172 -29.61 -1.24 -3.02
N ASN A 173 -30.21 -1.87 -2.02
CA ASN A 173 -29.82 -1.65 -0.62
C ASN A 173 -28.63 -2.51 -0.16
N PHE A 174 -28.03 -3.34 -1.02
CA PHE A 174 -26.91 -4.21 -0.66
C PHE A 174 -25.73 -3.46 -0.06
N TRP A 175 -25.52 -2.20 -0.45
CA TRP A 175 -24.41 -1.40 -0.02
C TRP A 175 -24.32 -1.18 1.49
N TRP A 176 -25.45 -1.12 2.21
CA TRP A 176 -25.46 -1.05 3.67
C TRP A 176 -24.86 -2.29 4.31
N TYR A 177 -25.26 -3.48 3.83
CA TYR A 177 -24.77 -4.75 4.35
C TYR A 177 -23.30 -4.95 4.00
N ALA A 178 -22.92 -4.63 2.77
CA ALA A 178 -21.52 -4.66 2.31
C ALA A 178 -20.65 -3.68 3.10
N TRP A 179 -21.15 -2.47 3.36
CA TRP A 179 -20.44 -1.47 4.15
C TRP A 179 -20.19 -1.93 5.59
N ILE A 180 -21.21 -2.43 6.26
CA ILE A 180 -21.11 -2.96 7.62
C ILE A 180 -20.12 -4.14 7.65
N LEU A 181 -20.23 -5.08 6.72
CA LEU A 181 -19.31 -6.21 6.59
C LEU A 181 -17.86 -5.73 6.46
N VAL A 182 -17.60 -4.84 5.51
CA VAL A 182 -16.24 -4.33 5.24
C VAL A 182 -15.73 -3.49 6.42
N ALA A 183 -16.58 -2.71 7.08
CA ALA A 183 -16.19 -1.94 8.26
C ALA A 183 -15.79 -2.86 9.43
N ILE A 184 -16.60 -3.89 9.73
CA ILE A 184 -16.27 -4.89 10.76
C ILE A 184 -14.97 -5.62 10.40
N PHE A 185 -14.82 -6.01 9.13
CA PHE A 185 -13.62 -6.69 8.66
C PHE A 185 -12.37 -5.78 8.76
N ALA A 186 -12.47 -4.48 8.41
CA ALA A 186 -11.39 -3.53 8.52
C ALA A 186 -10.94 -3.32 9.98
N VAL A 187 -11.88 -3.19 10.92
CA VAL A 187 -11.61 -3.10 12.35
C VAL A 187 -10.94 -4.39 12.85
N PHE A 188 -11.49 -5.56 12.48
CA PHE A 188 -10.93 -6.86 12.84
C PHE A 188 -9.49 -7.02 12.32
N MET A 189 -9.26 -6.68 11.06
CA MET A 189 -7.92 -6.76 10.46
C MET A 189 -6.93 -5.79 11.11
N ASN A 190 -7.35 -4.57 11.42
CA ASN A 190 -6.48 -3.62 12.14
C ASN A 190 -6.04 -4.16 13.51
N MET A 191 -6.93 -4.83 14.21
CA MET A 191 -6.61 -5.42 15.53
C MET A 191 -5.74 -6.68 15.43
N PHE A 192 -6.04 -7.57 14.49
CA PHE A 192 -5.53 -8.94 14.51
C PHE A 192 -4.56 -9.28 13.36
N TYR A 193 -4.34 -8.39 12.40
CA TYR A 193 -3.44 -8.63 11.26
C TYR A 193 -2.05 -9.12 11.69
N ALA A 194 -1.42 -8.41 12.62
CA ALA A 194 -0.08 -8.77 13.10
C ALA A 194 -0.05 -10.11 13.88
N LYS A 195 -1.20 -10.55 14.41
CA LYS A 195 -1.33 -11.81 15.15
C LYS A 195 -1.70 -12.99 14.26
N LEU A 196 -2.51 -12.78 13.22
CA LEU A 196 -3.07 -13.83 12.38
C LEU A 196 -2.36 -13.97 11.03
N ILE A 197 -2.08 -12.84 10.38
CA ILE A 197 -1.58 -12.84 8.99
C ILE A 197 -0.05 -12.83 8.95
N VAL A 198 0.58 -11.97 9.73
CA VAL A 198 2.05 -11.86 9.72
C VAL A 198 2.75 -13.20 10.01
N PRO A 199 2.30 -14.05 10.98
CA PRO A 199 2.95 -15.33 11.26
C PRO A 199 2.90 -16.34 10.11
N LEU A 200 2.00 -16.18 9.15
CA LEU A 200 1.95 -17.02 7.95
C LEU A 200 3.18 -16.80 7.04
N PHE A 201 3.77 -15.62 7.10
CA PHE A 201 4.89 -15.21 6.25
C PHE A 201 6.19 -15.07 7.02
N ASN A 202 6.16 -14.51 8.22
CA ASN A 202 7.32 -14.16 9.04
C ASN A 202 7.25 -14.80 10.42
N LYS A 203 8.42 -15.21 10.93
CA LYS A 203 8.55 -15.61 12.33
C LYS A 203 8.50 -14.36 13.21
N GLN A 204 7.66 -14.39 14.24
CA GLN A 204 7.60 -13.36 15.27
C GLN A 204 8.10 -13.92 16.60
N THR A 205 8.98 -13.18 17.27
CA THR A 205 9.48 -13.51 18.61
C THR A 205 9.32 -12.30 19.51
N PRO A 206 9.00 -12.47 20.80
CA PRO A 206 9.06 -11.35 21.75
C PRO A 206 10.47 -10.73 21.74
N LEU A 207 10.55 -9.41 21.90
CA LEU A 207 11.85 -8.75 22.07
C LEU A 207 12.51 -9.30 23.35
N PRO A 208 13.75 -9.83 23.25
CA PRO A 208 14.45 -10.35 24.42
C PRO A 208 14.65 -9.30 25.52
N GLU A 209 14.81 -9.77 26.77
CA GLU A 209 15.25 -8.90 27.86
C GLU A 209 16.63 -8.33 27.56
N GLY A 210 16.84 -7.05 27.87
CA GLY A 210 18.10 -6.35 27.59
C GLY A 210 17.95 -4.83 27.56
N SER A 211 19.04 -4.14 27.26
CA SER A 211 19.10 -2.67 27.24
C SER A 211 17.99 -2.02 26.38
N LEU A 212 17.81 -2.49 25.17
CA LEU A 212 16.78 -1.94 24.26
C LEU A 212 15.38 -2.07 24.86
N ARG A 213 15.03 -3.25 25.38
CA ARG A 213 13.71 -3.47 25.96
C ARG A 213 13.47 -2.57 27.16
N THR A 214 14.45 -2.49 28.07
CA THR A 214 14.38 -1.61 29.25
C THR A 214 14.14 -0.15 28.83
N LYS A 215 14.93 0.38 27.89
CA LYS A 215 14.76 1.75 27.38
C LYS A 215 13.40 2.00 26.74
N ILE A 216 12.87 1.03 25.98
CA ILE A 216 11.53 1.10 25.38
C ILE A 216 10.46 1.16 26.47
N GLU A 217 10.54 0.31 27.50
CA GLU A 217 9.57 0.26 28.59
C GLU A 217 9.63 1.54 29.45
N GLU A 218 10.84 2.04 29.77
CA GLU A 218 11.03 3.32 30.47
C GLU A 218 10.43 4.49 29.70
N TYR A 219 10.70 4.58 28.41
CA TYR A 219 10.11 5.62 27.56
C TYR A 219 8.59 5.51 27.52
N ALA A 220 8.04 4.32 27.27
CA ALA A 220 6.60 4.10 27.22
C ALA A 220 5.93 4.51 28.53
N GLN A 221 6.53 4.15 29.68
CA GLN A 221 6.05 4.56 30.99
C GLN A 221 6.10 6.08 31.19
N SER A 222 7.17 6.74 30.76
CA SER A 222 7.35 8.21 30.89
C SER A 222 6.24 9.01 30.18
N VAL A 223 5.69 8.48 29.08
CA VAL A 223 4.61 9.11 28.33
C VAL A 223 3.23 8.53 28.64
N GLY A 224 3.11 7.69 29.70
CA GLY A 224 1.84 7.06 30.07
C GLY A 224 1.29 6.16 28.97
N PHE A 225 2.13 5.39 28.31
CA PHE A 225 1.77 4.45 27.26
C PHE A 225 2.02 3.01 27.74
N THR A 226 0.96 2.26 27.98
CA THR A 226 1.07 0.84 28.37
C THR A 226 1.47 0.02 27.15
N LEU A 227 2.62 -0.64 27.22
CA LEU A 227 3.20 -1.43 26.14
C LEU A 227 3.66 -2.79 26.66
N ASP A 228 2.81 -3.81 26.52
CA ASP A 228 3.11 -5.16 26.99
C ASP A 228 3.61 -6.09 25.88
N LYS A 229 3.44 -5.68 24.60
CA LYS A 229 3.63 -6.54 23.44
C LYS A 229 4.64 -5.92 22.47
N ILE A 230 5.92 -6.24 22.65
CA ILE A 230 7.00 -5.84 21.74
C ILE A 230 7.51 -7.10 21.05
N PHE A 231 7.47 -7.12 19.72
CA PHE A 231 7.89 -8.26 18.91
C PHE A 231 8.98 -7.86 17.91
N VAL A 232 9.83 -8.81 17.60
CA VAL A 232 10.79 -8.75 16.49
C VAL A 232 10.36 -9.76 15.44
N ILE A 233 10.36 -9.34 14.16
CA ILE A 233 10.09 -10.23 13.03
C ILE A 233 11.33 -10.41 12.16
N ASP A 234 11.46 -11.57 11.53
CA ASP A 234 12.52 -11.94 10.62
C ASP A 234 12.39 -11.26 9.23
N GLY A 235 12.41 -9.92 9.19
CA GLY A 235 12.35 -9.14 7.96
C GLY A 235 13.53 -9.43 7.03
N SER A 236 14.71 -9.68 7.63
CA SER A 236 15.96 -10.06 6.93
C SER A 236 15.83 -11.31 6.06
N LYS A 237 14.83 -12.15 6.27
CA LYS A 237 14.49 -13.28 5.40
C LYS A 237 14.20 -12.88 3.95
N ARG A 238 13.75 -11.64 3.71
CA ARG A 238 13.33 -11.14 2.39
C ARG A 238 14.08 -9.92 1.92
N SER A 239 14.43 -9.03 2.83
CA SER A 239 15.05 -7.76 2.46
C SER A 239 15.99 -7.26 3.56
N THR A 240 16.98 -6.48 3.17
CA THR A 240 17.81 -5.72 4.13
C THR A 240 17.15 -4.42 4.58
N LYS A 241 16.03 -4.01 3.97
CA LYS A 241 15.35 -2.76 4.33
C LYS A 241 14.71 -2.88 5.72
N ALA A 242 15.00 -1.90 6.55
CA ALA A 242 14.50 -1.83 7.92
C ALA A 242 13.10 -1.21 7.99
N ASN A 243 12.31 -1.63 8.97
CA ASN A 243 10.99 -1.08 9.25
C ASN A 243 10.59 -1.33 10.71
N ALA A 244 9.63 -0.54 11.20
CA ALA A 244 8.88 -0.77 12.43
C ALA A 244 7.43 -0.34 12.20
N TYR A 245 6.50 -0.94 12.93
CA TYR A 245 5.11 -0.50 12.88
C TYR A 245 4.38 -0.79 14.17
N PHE A 246 3.40 0.06 14.43
CA PHE A 246 2.43 -0.13 15.50
C PHE A 246 1.15 -0.76 14.93
N SER A 247 0.53 -1.68 15.66
CA SER A 247 -0.73 -2.31 15.28
C SER A 247 -1.62 -2.58 16.48
N GLY A 248 -2.93 -2.64 16.23
CA GLY A 248 -3.94 -2.90 17.23
C GLY A 248 -4.26 -1.68 18.10
N PHE A 249 -5.31 -1.81 18.90
CA PHE A 249 -5.73 -0.84 19.90
C PHE A 249 -6.30 -1.56 21.14
N GLY A 250 -6.50 -0.81 22.23
CA GLY A 250 -6.92 -1.41 23.50
C GLY A 250 -5.86 -2.39 24.04
N SER A 251 -6.28 -3.60 24.39
CA SER A 251 -5.44 -4.68 24.91
C SER A 251 -4.57 -5.39 23.83
N GLU A 252 -4.88 -5.18 22.55
CA GLU A 252 -4.13 -5.80 21.44
C GLU A 252 -3.05 -4.88 20.86
N LYS A 253 -2.77 -3.76 21.51
CA LYS A 253 -1.65 -2.87 21.13
C LYS A 253 -0.33 -3.64 21.09
N ARG A 254 0.39 -3.51 19.98
CA ARG A 254 1.72 -4.08 19.86
C ARG A 254 2.64 -3.23 18.97
N ILE A 255 3.90 -3.31 19.26
CA ILE A 255 4.98 -2.82 18.42
C ILE A 255 5.67 -4.00 17.79
N THR A 256 5.92 -3.90 16.50
CA THR A 256 6.67 -4.90 15.74
C THR A 256 7.88 -4.23 15.11
N LEU A 257 9.07 -4.65 15.52
CA LEU A 257 10.35 -4.22 15.00
C LEU A 257 10.86 -5.26 14.00
N TYR A 258 11.43 -4.82 12.90
CA TYR A 258 12.16 -5.71 12.00
C TYR A 258 13.53 -5.99 12.59
N ASP A 259 14.01 -7.22 12.47
CA ASP A 259 15.38 -7.59 12.89
C ASP A 259 16.45 -6.73 12.19
N THR A 260 16.21 -6.34 10.94
CA THR A 260 17.05 -5.37 10.21
C THR A 260 17.10 -4.00 10.89
N LEU A 261 15.98 -3.50 11.44
CA LEU A 261 15.97 -2.24 12.18
C LEU A 261 16.78 -2.34 13.48
N VAL A 262 16.58 -3.43 14.22
CA VAL A 262 17.27 -3.68 15.49
C VAL A 262 18.79 -3.81 15.30
N ASN A 263 19.21 -4.35 14.15
CA ASN A 263 20.63 -4.50 13.81
C ASN A 263 21.28 -3.23 13.25
N ASP A 264 20.52 -2.35 12.63
CA ASP A 264 21.03 -1.17 11.91
C ASP A 264 21.09 0.09 12.78
N LEU A 265 20.28 0.18 13.83
CA LEU A 265 20.13 1.36 14.66
C LEU A 265 20.61 1.12 16.10
N GLU A 266 21.10 2.18 16.75
CA GLU A 266 21.39 2.19 18.17
C GLU A 266 20.08 2.19 18.98
N ASP A 267 20.15 1.73 20.24
CA ASP A 267 18.99 1.66 21.12
C ASP A 267 18.22 2.98 21.20
N GLU A 268 18.93 4.12 21.36
CA GLU A 268 18.35 5.45 21.46
C GLU A 268 17.64 5.86 20.17
N GLU A 269 18.15 5.47 19.01
CA GLU A 269 17.55 5.71 17.71
C GLU A 269 16.27 4.90 17.54
N ILE A 270 16.26 3.64 18.00
CA ILE A 270 15.06 2.78 17.98
C ILE A 270 13.99 3.36 18.90
N VAL A 271 14.36 3.82 20.11
CA VAL A 271 13.43 4.49 21.04
C VAL A 271 12.87 5.77 20.42
N ALA A 272 13.68 6.53 19.67
CA ALA A 272 13.19 7.73 18.98
C ALA A 272 12.19 7.39 17.85
N VAL A 273 12.41 6.32 17.08
CA VAL A 273 11.43 5.79 16.11
C VAL A 273 10.17 5.35 16.83
N LEU A 274 10.32 4.64 17.97
CA LEU A 274 9.17 4.26 18.79
C LEU A 274 8.40 5.48 19.32
N ALA A 275 9.08 6.55 19.72
CA ALA A 275 8.45 7.79 20.17
C ALA A 275 7.58 8.40 19.08
N HIS A 276 8.02 8.34 17.83
CA HIS A 276 7.24 8.74 16.68
C HIS A 276 5.99 7.86 16.50
N GLU A 277 6.11 6.53 16.59
CA GLU A 277 4.99 5.60 16.50
C GLU A 277 3.95 5.80 17.63
N VAL A 278 4.44 6.04 18.86
CA VAL A 278 3.57 6.40 20.00
C VAL A 278 2.89 7.74 19.76
N GLY A 279 3.55 8.67 19.07
CA GLY A 279 2.95 9.93 18.63
C GLY A 279 1.72 9.72 17.75
N HIS A 280 1.77 8.82 16.77
CA HIS A 280 0.61 8.44 15.97
C HIS A 280 -0.54 7.92 16.80
N TYR A 281 -0.26 7.08 17.78
CA TYR A 281 -1.27 6.56 18.69
C TYR A 281 -1.88 7.65 19.58
N LYS A 282 -1.05 8.44 20.26
CA LYS A 282 -1.47 9.50 21.21
C LYS A 282 -2.27 10.63 20.53
N LYS A 283 -2.00 10.88 19.25
CA LYS A 283 -2.74 11.85 18.42
C LYS A 283 -3.96 11.25 17.72
N ASN A 284 -4.30 9.97 17.98
CA ASN A 284 -5.43 9.25 17.40
C ASN A 284 -5.39 9.13 15.86
N HIS A 285 -4.21 9.22 15.22
CA HIS A 285 -4.09 9.16 13.77
C HIS A 285 -4.65 7.86 13.19
N ILE A 286 -4.46 6.73 13.89
CA ILE A 286 -4.98 5.42 13.49
C ILE A 286 -6.51 5.44 13.47
N ILE A 287 -7.15 6.03 14.49
CA ILE A 287 -8.61 6.13 14.59
C ILE A 287 -9.17 7.04 13.50
N VAL A 288 -8.53 8.19 13.26
CA VAL A 288 -8.94 9.14 12.21
C VAL A 288 -8.83 8.50 10.83
N ASN A 289 -7.71 7.84 10.54
CA ASN A 289 -7.51 7.13 9.26
C ASN A 289 -8.52 5.99 9.08
N MET A 290 -8.81 5.22 10.13
CA MET A 290 -9.80 4.14 10.10
C MET A 290 -11.21 4.70 9.86
N ALA A 291 -11.60 5.76 10.56
CA ALA A 291 -12.90 6.42 10.36
C ALA A 291 -13.02 6.98 8.92
N ALA A 292 -11.99 7.66 8.42
CA ALA A 292 -11.96 8.17 7.06
C ALA A 292 -12.09 7.03 6.03
N SER A 293 -11.37 5.92 6.23
CA SER A 293 -11.45 4.74 5.36
C SER A 293 -12.85 4.11 5.38
N ILE A 294 -13.47 3.95 6.54
CA ILE A 294 -14.83 3.40 6.67
C ILE A 294 -15.85 4.31 5.96
N LEU A 295 -15.77 5.63 6.17
CA LEU A 295 -16.67 6.59 5.51
C LEU A 295 -16.49 6.61 3.99
N THR A 296 -15.25 6.63 3.51
CA THR A 296 -14.95 6.58 2.07
C THR A 296 -15.45 5.27 1.45
N THR A 297 -15.26 4.14 2.12
CA THR A 297 -15.79 2.84 1.67
C THR A 297 -17.32 2.86 1.60
N GLY A 298 -18.00 3.43 2.60
CA GLY A 298 -19.46 3.59 2.56
C GLY A 298 -19.94 4.42 1.39
N PHE A 299 -19.28 5.56 1.15
CA PHE A 299 -19.56 6.43 0.00
C PHE A 299 -19.33 5.69 -1.34
N THR A 300 -18.21 4.96 -1.46
CA THR A 300 -17.91 4.18 -2.68
C THR A 300 -18.94 3.10 -2.93
N LEU A 301 -19.34 2.35 -1.89
CA LEU A 301 -20.36 1.28 -2.01
C LEU A 301 -21.75 1.86 -2.29
N TRP A 302 -22.07 3.00 -1.71
CA TRP A 302 -23.31 3.72 -2.06
C TRP A 302 -23.30 4.16 -3.53
N LEU A 303 -22.23 4.78 -4.02
CA LEU A 303 -22.13 5.11 -5.45
C LEU A 303 -22.19 3.85 -6.32
N LEU A 304 -21.49 2.78 -5.95
CA LEU A 304 -21.54 1.51 -6.66
C LEU A 304 -22.99 1.01 -6.79
N SER A 305 -23.79 1.09 -5.72
CA SER A 305 -25.17 0.60 -5.73
C SER A 305 -26.07 1.30 -6.75
N LEU A 306 -25.75 2.55 -7.10
CA LEU A 306 -26.50 3.31 -8.09
C LEU A 306 -26.23 2.86 -9.54
N PHE A 307 -25.13 2.16 -9.78
CA PHE A 307 -24.65 1.89 -11.14
C PHE A 307 -24.38 0.41 -11.45
N VAL A 308 -24.10 -0.42 -10.43
CA VAL A 308 -23.59 -1.80 -10.61
C VAL A 308 -24.53 -2.69 -11.44
N GLY A 309 -25.84 -2.49 -11.36
CA GLY A 309 -26.86 -3.22 -12.13
C GLY A 309 -27.15 -2.63 -13.52
N SER A 310 -26.44 -1.57 -13.95
CA SER A 310 -26.73 -0.89 -15.22
C SER A 310 -26.38 -1.76 -16.43
N PRO A 311 -27.35 -2.06 -17.32
CA PRO A 311 -27.08 -2.77 -18.58
C PRO A 311 -26.08 -2.03 -19.47
N GLN A 312 -26.08 -0.69 -19.42
CA GLN A 312 -25.18 0.13 -20.23
C GLN A 312 -23.70 -0.03 -19.80
N LEU A 313 -23.44 -0.23 -18.48
CA LEU A 313 -22.10 -0.51 -18.00
C LEU A 313 -21.59 -1.88 -18.45
N SER A 314 -22.45 -2.89 -18.39
CA SER A 314 -22.09 -4.23 -18.88
C SER A 314 -21.85 -4.24 -20.38
N ALA A 315 -22.75 -3.62 -21.16
CA ALA A 315 -22.61 -3.52 -22.61
C ALA A 315 -21.37 -2.71 -23.04
N ALA A 316 -20.94 -1.73 -22.26
CA ALA A 316 -19.71 -0.99 -22.52
C ALA A 316 -18.44 -1.87 -22.42
N LEU A 317 -18.48 -2.97 -21.66
CA LEU A 317 -17.40 -3.96 -21.59
C LEU A 317 -17.66 -5.19 -22.48
N GLY A 318 -18.64 -5.10 -23.42
CA GLY A 318 -18.96 -6.15 -24.39
C GLY A 318 -19.85 -7.28 -23.84
N VAL A 319 -20.44 -7.13 -22.64
CA VAL A 319 -21.30 -8.13 -22.03
C VAL A 319 -22.76 -7.71 -22.12
N GLU A 320 -23.60 -8.51 -22.79
CA GLU A 320 -25.03 -8.21 -22.99
C GLU A 320 -25.84 -8.35 -21.70
N THR A 321 -25.51 -9.32 -20.86
CA THR A 321 -26.21 -9.59 -19.61
C THR A 321 -25.68 -8.72 -18.48
N ALA A 322 -26.52 -7.81 -17.96
CA ALA A 322 -26.16 -7.03 -16.77
C ALA A 322 -25.83 -7.94 -15.60
N SER A 323 -24.65 -7.74 -15.00
CA SER A 323 -24.10 -8.59 -13.95
C SER A 323 -23.35 -7.77 -12.94
N PHE A 324 -23.42 -8.18 -11.68
CA PHE A 324 -22.70 -7.51 -10.59
C PHE A 324 -21.20 -7.38 -10.86
N HIS A 325 -20.54 -8.46 -11.27
CA HIS A 325 -19.10 -8.49 -11.47
C HIS A 325 -18.63 -7.61 -12.63
N ILE A 326 -19.39 -7.55 -13.73
CA ILE A 326 -19.09 -6.65 -14.85
C ILE A 326 -19.36 -5.18 -14.48
N GLY A 327 -20.49 -4.93 -13.81
CA GLY A 327 -20.80 -3.59 -13.29
C GLY A 327 -19.75 -3.09 -12.31
N LEU A 328 -19.23 -3.98 -11.44
CA LEU A 328 -18.15 -3.66 -10.51
C LEU A 328 -16.84 -3.29 -11.24
N VAL A 329 -16.46 -3.99 -12.31
CA VAL A 329 -15.29 -3.65 -13.13
C VAL A 329 -15.47 -2.29 -13.81
N ALA A 330 -16.59 -2.09 -14.50
CA ALA A 330 -16.87 -0.82 -15.19
C ALA A 330 -16.91 0.35 -14.21
N PHE A 331 -17.59 0.18 -13.08
CA PHE A 331 -17.62 1.17 -12.00
C PHE A 331 -16.22 1.47 -11.47
N GLY A 332 -15.41 0.44 -11.22
CA GLY A 332 -14.05 0.62 -10.69
C GLY A 332 -13.19 1.53 -11.57
N ILE A 333 -13.28 1.36 -12.90
CA ILE A 333 -12.54 2.21 -13.85
C ILE A 333 -13.12 3.64 -13.85
N LEU A 334 -14.44 3.78 -13.92
CA LEU A 334 -15.08 5.09 -13.93
C LEU A 334 -14.90 5.86 -12.62
N TYR A 335 -14.69 5.17 -11.51
CA TYR A 335 -14.47 5.73 -10.19
C TYR A 335 -13.00 6.14 -9.95
N SER A 336 -12.03 5.68 -10.78
CA SER A 336 -10.61 5.94 -10.55
C SER A 336 -10.26 7.42 -10.37
N PRO A 337 -10.83 8.41 -11.12
CA PRO A 337 -10.50 9.81 -10.89
C PRO A 337 -10.95 10.33 -9.50
N ILE A 338 -12.09 9.82 -8.99
CA ILE A 338 -12.55 10.17 -7.64
C ILE A 338 -11.63 9.54 -6.59
N SER A 339 -11.19 8.30 -6.84
CA SER A 339 -10.24 7.60 -5.97
C SER A 339 -8.89 8.31 -5.91
N GLU A 340 -8.38 8.81 -7.03
CA GLU A 340 -7.14 9.59 -7.08
C GLU A 340 -7.24 10.89 -6.29
N LEU A 341 -8.34 11.63 -6.46
CA LEU A 341 -8.58 12.84 -5.66
C LEU A 341 -8.66 12.53 -4.17
N THR A 342 -9.33 11.45 -3.79
CA THR A 342 -9.41 11.00 -2.40
C THR A 342 -8.02 10.62 -1.88
N GLY A 343 -7.23 9.90 -2.68
CA GLY A 343 -5.83 9.54 -2.37
C GLY A 343 -4.95 10.76 -2.14
N PHE A 344 -5.09 11.78 -2.99
CA PHE A 344 -4.38 13.06 -2.83
C PHE A 344 -4.71 13.75 -1.48
N ILE A 345 -6.00 13.79 -1.10
CA ILE A 345 -6.43 14.36 0.17
C ILE A 345 -5.87 13.55 1.35
N MET A 346 -5.93 12.22 1.27
CA MET A 346 -5.42 11.32 2.31
C MET A 346 -3.90 11.43 2.45
N ASN A 347 -3.15 11.53 1.35
CA ASN A 347 -1.71 11.76 1.37
C ASN A 347 -1.36 13.11 2.03
N TYR A 348 -2.14 14.15 1.78
CA TYR A 348 -1.95 15.44 2.46
C TYR A 348 -2.16 15.32 3.97
N LEU A 349 -3.24 14.66 4.41
CA LEU A 349 -3.52 14.44 5.84
C LEU A 349 -2.45 13.57 6.49
N SER A 350 -2.02 12.50 5.81
CA SER A 350 -0.94 11.62 6.28
C SER A 350 0.34 12.40 6.55
N ARG A 351 0.79 13.24 5.61
CA ARG A 351 1.97 14.10 5.82
C ARG A 351 1.82 15.05 7.00
N LYS A 352 0.62 15.56 7.25
CA LYS A 352 0.35 16.39 8.43
C LYS A 352 0.46 15.59 9.73
N PHE A 353 -0.01 14.36 9.72
CA PHE A 353 0.11 13.44 10.86
C PHE A 353 1.56 13.08 11.15
N GLU A 354 2.39 12.91 10.11
CA GLU A 354 3.82 12.68 10.26
C GLU A 354 4.52 13.81 11.00
N TYR A 355 4.24 15.07 10.65
CA TYR A 355 4.78 16.22 11.38
C TYR A 355 4.33 16.24 12.84
N GLN A 356 3.09 15.91 13.13
CA GLN A 356 2.58 15.82 14.50
C GLN A 356 3.24 14.71 15.30
N ALA A 357 3.53 13.57 14.67
CA ALA A 357 4.24 12.46 15.30
C ALA A 357 5.73 12.79 15.50
N ASP A 358 6.38 13.47 14.55
CA ASP A 358 7.74 13.99 14.69
C ASP A 358 7.84 15.00 15.84
N ASP A 359 6.89 15.93 15.95
CA ASP A 359 6.83 16.90 17.05
C ASP A 359 6.61 16.21 18.39
N PHE A 360 5.77 15.19 18.45
CA PHE A 360 5.59 14.39 19.66
C PHE A 360 6.89 13.71 20.08
N ALA A 361 7.59 13.06 19.17
CA ALA A 361 8.87 12.41 19.44
C ALA A 361 9.93 13.41 19.88
N ARG A 362 10.02 14.57 19.22
CA ARG A 362 10.95 15.66 19.61
C ARG A 362 10.70 16.16 21.02
N ASN A 363 9.43 16.31 21.42
CA ASN A 363 9.06 16.89 22.70
C ASN A 363 9.07 15.90 23.87
N THR A 364 8.95 14.60 23.60
CA THR A 364 8.86 13.57 24.64
C THR A 364 10.11 12.70 24.77
N TYR A 365 11.00 12.75 23.77
CA TYR A 365 12.27 12.04 23.80
C TYR A 365 13.39 12.95 23.30
N ASN A 366 14.07 12.61 22.21
CA ASN A 366 15.15 13.41 21.65
C ASN A 366 15.09 13.41 20.11
N GLY A 367 14.71 14.55 19.54
CA GLY A 367 14.60 14.73 18.08
C GLY A 367 15.90 14.48 17.31
N ASN A 368 17.08 14.59 17.96
CA ASN A 368 18.36 14.31 17.30
C ASN A 368 18.51 12.83 16.96
N PHE A 369 18.07 11.93 17.85
CA PHE A 369 18.09 10.50 17.57
C PHE A 369 17.11 10.12 16.47
N LEU A 370 15.94 10.78 16.41
CA LEU A 370 15.01 10.56 15.30
C LEU A 370 15.59 11.07 13.96
N VAL A 371 16.27 12.20 13.95
CA VAL A 371 16.98 12.69 12.75
C VAL A 371 18.06 11.68 12.33
N SER A 372 18.87 11.19 13.28
CA SER A 372 19.90 10.20 12.99
C SER A 372 19.32 8.91 12.42
N SER A 373 18.28 8.36 13.04
CA SER A 373 17.60 7.16 12.55
C SER A 373 17.03 7.36 11.14
N LEU A 374 16.36 8.47 10.88
CA LEU A 374 15.80 8.78 9.55
C LEU A 374 16.88 8.90 8.47
N LYS A 375 18.04 9.51 8.79
CA LYS A 375 19.18 9.57 7.88
C LYS A 375 19.75 8.18 7.60
N LYS A 376 19.98 7.34 8.63
CA LYS A 376 20.45 5.96 8.47
C LYS A 376 19.46 5.11 7.63
N LEU A 377 18.17 5.17 7.94
CA LEU A 377 17.13 4.45 7.19
C LEU A 377 17.07 4.89 5.72
N SER A 378 17.19 6.19 5.45
CA SER A 378 17.22 6.73 4.09
C SER A 378 18.47 6.27 3.32
N LYS A 379 19.62 6.26 3.97
CA LYS A 379 20.89 5.73 3.43
C LYS A 379 20.76 4.25 3.09
N ASN A 380 20.33 3.44 4.05
CA ASN A 380 20.24 1.99 3.90
C ASN A 380 19.17 1.54 2.87
N SER A 381 18.21 2.39 2.54
CA SER A 381 17.20 2.12 1.50
C SER A 381 17.47 2.80 0.15
N LEU A 382 18.60 3.50 -0.01
CA LEU A 382 18.94 4.30 -1.19
C LEU A 382 17.82 5.28 -1.57
N SER A 383 17.25 5.97 -0.57
CA SER A 383 16.11 6.87 -0.74
C SER A 383 16.42 8.07 -1.64
N ASN A 384 15.38 8.61 -2.30
CA ASN A 384 15.49 9.84 -3.06
C ASN A 384 15.52 11.06 -2.13
N LEU A 385 16.64 11.80 -2.09
CA LEU A 385 16.80 13.01 -1.28
C LEU A 385 16.32 14.28 -1.98
N THR A 386 16.08 14.22 -3.30
CA THR A 386 15.73 15.36 -4.16
C THR A 386 14.46 15.09 -4.99
N PRO A 387 13.36 14.58 -4.40
CA PRO A 387 12.16 14.30 -5.18
C PRO A 387 11.48 15.60 -5.65
N HIS A 388 10.87 15.56 -6.83
CA HIS A 388 10.12 16.69 -7.38
C HIS A 388 8.90 17.05 -6.50
N LYS A 389 8.66 18.33 -6.24
CA LYS A 389 7.62 18.81 -5.30
C LYS A 389 6.21 18.34 -5.64
N LEU A 390 5.82 18.32 -6.93
CA LEU A 390 4.50 17.83 -7.35
C LEU A 390 4.38 16.32 -7.14
N TYR A 391 5.44 15.56 -7.45
CA TYR A 391 5.48 14.12 -7.21
C TYR A 391 5.27 13.80 -5.72
N VAL A 392 5.93 14.53 -4.83
CA VAL A 392 5.74 14.40 -3.37
C VAL A 392 4.30 14.72 -2.97
N LYS A 393 3.72 15.81 -3.51
CA LYS A 393 2.35 16.19 -3.17
C LYS A 393 1.32 15.13 -3.53
N VAL A 394 1.49 14.47 -4.67
CA VAL A 394 0.53 13.48 -5.18
C VAL A 394 0.79 12.09 -4.59
N HIS A 395 2.04 11.61 -4.62
CA HIS A 395 2.32 10.19 -4.35
C HIS A 395 2.86 9.89 -2.94
N TYR A 396 3.42 10.88 -2.22
CA TYR A 396 4.02 10.61 -0.93
C TYR A 396 3.01 10.73 0.21
N SER A 397 2.86 9.66 0.96
CA SER A 397 2.13 9.66 2.25
C SER A 397 2.97 10.23 3.41
N HIS A 398 4.30 10.28 3.25
CA HIS A 398 5.22 10.84 4.24
C HIS A 398 5.93 12.07 3.67
N PRO A 399 6.28 13.08 4.49
CA PRO A 399 7.14 14.16 4.07
C PRO A 399 8.53 13.63 3.67
N THR A 400 9.24 14.38 2.81
CA THR A 400 10.63 14.03 2.46
C THR A 400 11.55 14.09 3.68
N LEU A 401 12.69 13.39 3.61
CA LEU A 401 13.69 13.45 4.69
C LEU A 401 14.08 14.90 5.03
N LEU A 402 14.27 15.76 4.00
CA LEU A 402 14.58 17.16 4.20
C LEU A 402 13.48 17.92 4.96
N GLN A 403 12.21 17.66 4.62
CA GLN A 403 11.08 18.28 5.29
C GLN A 403 10.98 17.83 6.75
N ARG A 404 11.13 16.51 7.02
CA ARG A 404 11.14 15.98 8.39
C ARG A 404 12.33 16.50 9.20
N TYR A 405 13.53 16.55 8.59
CA TYR A 405 14.70 17.16 9.21
C TYR A 405 14.44 18.60 9.66
N ARG A 406 13.89 19.44 8.77
CA ARG A 406 13.58 20.84 9.09
C ARG A 406 12.54 20.97 10.20
N ASN A 407 11.49 20.16 10.17
CA ASN A 407 10.48 20.13 11.23
C ASN A 407 11.09 19.74 12.57
N LEU A 408 11.89 18.68 12.61
CA LEU A 408 12.55 18.22 13.84
C LEU A 408 13.58 19.20 14.40
N ARG A 409 14.17 20.04 13.54
CA ARG A 409 15.10 21.11 13.93
C ARG A 409 14.41 22.45 14.22
N GLY A 410 13.10 22.57 14.00
CA GLY A 410 12.37 23.83 14.18
C GLY A 410 12.75 24.92 13.17
N ILE A 411 13.15 24.51 11.95
CA ILE A 411 13.60 25.41 10.85
C ILE A 411 12.45 25.56 9.82
N VAL A 412 11.21 25.54 10.24
CA VAL A 412 10.05 25.72 9.35
C VAL A 412 9.58 27.16 9.38
#